data_0553305ae5bab9a3aabffa04506bea18
#
_entry.id   0553305ae5bab9a3aabffa04506bea18
#
_cell.length_a   1.000
_cell.length_b   1.000
_cell.length_c   1.000
_cell.angle_alpha   90.00
_cell.angle_beta   90.00
_cell.angle_gamma   90.00
#
_symmetry.space_group_name_H-M   'P 1'
#
loop_
_entity.id
_entity.type
_entity.pdbx_description
1 polymer ?
#
loop_
_entity_poly.entity_id
_entity_poly.type
_entity_poly.pdbx_seq_one_letter_code
_entity_poly.pdbx_strand_id
1 'polypeptide(L)'
;LKNIKVIIGGFMSIDGKTAPANRIGRIFTKFMTPQHQKILHRLRASVDAIIIGVDTVLADDPSLTVREVKGKNPIRVVLDSSARTPLTSRILNTEEASTIIVATQKASKEKIEALKSKKVEVIVSSSPERVDLKELTEELKNREIKKVLVEGGGEVRWSFFKENLVDEFFVWIMPYVWGGRNAPTLVDGEGFLKTEDAVPLKLKKMKIVKDILILWFSVKR
;
A
#
# COMPACT_ATOMS: atom_id res chain seq x y z
N LEU A 1 18.85 -9.04 14.75
CA LEU A 1 18.60 -8.16 13.57
C LEU A 1 17.18 -7.58 13.70
N LYS A 2 17.04 -6.26 13.70
CA LYS A 2 15.72 -5.61 13.74
C LYS A 2 14.94 -5.99 12.48
N ASN A 3 13.71 -6.49 12.65
CA ASN A 3 12.79 -6.73 11.56
C ASN A 3 12.38 -5.40 10.88
N ILE A 4 11.98 -5.45 9.61
CA ILE A 4 11.36 -4.30 8.94
C ILE A 4 10.12 -3.89 9.72
N LYS A 5 9.96 -2.59 9.93
CA LYS A 5 8.74 -2.02 10.49
C LYS A 5 7.70 -1.84 9.38
N VAL A 6 6.59 -2.55 9.47
CA VAL A 6 5.49 -2.49 8.51
C VAL A 6 4.35 -1.63 9.04
N ILE A 7 4.05 -0.56 8.32
CA ILE A 7 2.90 0.32 8.57
C ILE A 7 1.88 0.07 7.47
N ILE A 8 0.66 -0.27 7.84
CA ILE A 8 -0.47 -0.22 6.90
C ILE A 8 -1.09 1.16 6.97
N GLY A 9 -1.30 1.79 5.82
CA GLY A 9 -1.96 3.09 5.71
C GLY A 9 -3.12 3.05 4.74
N GLY A 10 -4.14 3.86 5.01
CA GLY A 10 -5.25 3.99 4.06
C GLY A 10 -6.32 4.98 4.47
N PHE A 11 -7.11 5.31 3.48
CA PHE A 11 -8.29 6.18 3.60
C PHE A 11 -9.53 5.31 3.53
N MET A 12 -10.54 5.67 4.32
CA MET A 12 -11.87 5.08 4.18
C MET A 12 -12.95 6.12 4.48
N SER A 13 -14.11 5.93 3.91
CA SER A 13 -15.35 6.61 4.34
C SER A 13 -15.75 6.15 5.73
N ILE A 14 -16.68 6.84 6.38
CA ILE A 14 -17.16 6.44 7.72
C ILE A 14 -17.80 5.04 7.74
N ASP A 15 -18.32 4.59 6.60
CA ASP A 15 -18.85 3.24 6.39
C ASP A 15 -17.80 2.22 5.89
N GLY A 16 -16.49 2.54 6.02
CA GLY A 16 -15.38 1.62 5.81
C GLY A 16 -14.96 1.39 4.35
N LYS A 17 -15.44 2.20 3.40
CA LYS A 17 -15.13 2.03 1.96
C LYS A 17 -13.91 2.84 1.54
N THR A 18 -13.04 2.25 0.71
CA THR A 18 -11.84 2.91 0.16
C THR A 18 -12.05 3.49 -1.23
N ALA A 19 -13.15 3.13 -1.88
CA ALA A 19 -13.58 3.68 -3.15
C ALA A 19 -15.10 3.47 -3.31
N PRO A 20 -15.76 4.20 -4.21
CA PRO A 20 -17.12 3.90 -4.64
C PRO A 20 -17.22 2.51 -5.29
N ALA A 21 -18.45 2.07 -5.59
CA ALA A 21 -18.71 0.77 -6.22
C ALA A 21 -18.00 0.57 -7.58
N ASN A 22 -17.65 1.65 -8.29
CA ASN A 22 -16.85 1.62 -9.52
C ASN A 22 -15.35 1.44 -9.29
N ARG A 23 -14.90 1.33 -8.04
CA ARG A 23 -13.51 1.09 -7.59
C ARG A 23 -12.49 2.19 -7.93
N ILE A 24 -12.90 3.39 -8.30
CA ILE A 24 -11.98 4.51 -8.57
C ILE A 24 -11.66 5.22 -7.25
N GLY A 25 -10.53 4.89 -6.65
CA GLY A 25 -10.11 5.38 -5.31
C GLY A 25 -9.51 6.78 -5.29
N ARG A 26 -9.05 7.30 -6.43
CA ARG A 26 -8.49 8.66 -6.59
C ARG A 26 -9.36 9.78 -6.02
N ILE A 27 -10.63 9.53 -5.83
CA ILE A 27 -11.60 10.53 -5.38
C ILE A 27 -11.27 11.11 -4.00
N PHE A 28 -10.59 10.34 -3.13
CA PHE A 28 -10.18 10.84 -1.81
C PHE A 28 -9.28 12.07 -1.86
N THR A 29 -8.42 12.17 -2.86
CA THR A 29 -7.53 13.32 -3.00
C THR A 29 -8.27 14.62 -3.22
N LYS A 30 -9.49 14.55 -3.79
CA LYS A 30 -10.36 15.74 -3.99
C LYS A 30 -10.90 16.31 -2.68
N PHE A 31 -10.99 15.51 -1.64
CA PHE A 31 -11.48 15.93 -0.32
C PHE A 31 -10.36 16.34 0.64
N MET A 32 -9.12 16.16 0.23
CA MET A 32 -7.96 16.50 1.04
C MET A 32 -7.61 17.97 0.90
N THR A 33 -7.53 18.66 2.04
CA THR A 33 -6.95 20.01 2.08
C THR A 33 -5.43 19.95 1.96
N PRO A 34 -4.73 21.07 1.67
CA PRO A 34 -3.27 21.11 1.67
C PRO A 34 -2.64 20.61 2.99
N GLN A 35 -3.32 20.83 4.13
CA GLN A 35 -2.85 20.32 5.42
C GLN A 35 -2.89 18.79 5.48
N HIS A 36 -3.93 18.16 4.95
CA HIS A 36 -4.04 16.70 4.85
C HIS A 36 -2.97 16.14 3.92
N GLN A 37 -2.77 16.76 2.78
CA GLN A 37 -1.74 16.35 1.82
C GLN A 37 -0.34 16.41 2.45
N LYS A 38 -0.02 17.48 3.18
CA LYS A 38 1.25 17.57 3.92
C LYS A 38 1.42 16.45 4.95
N ILE A 39 0.36 16.02 5.64
CA ILE A 39 0.45 14.89 6.59
C ILE A 39 0.75 13.58 5.86
N LEU A 40 0.05 13.31 4.75
CA LEU A 40 0.30 12.12 3.91
C LEU A 40 1.73 12.12 3.37
N HIS A 41 2.18 13.25 2.80
CA HIS A 41 3.52 13.34 2.24
C HIS A 41 4.63 13.27 3.29
N ARG A 42 4.39 13.74 4.54
CA ARG A 42 5.30 13.49 5.66
C ARG A 42 5.38 12.01 6.03
N LEU A 43 4.26 11.29 5.98
CA LEU A 43 4.25 9.86 6.21
C LEU A 43 5.08 9.14 5.14
N ARG A 44 4.88 9.47 3.86
CA ARG A 44 5.67 8.92 2.74
C ARG A 44 7.16 9.23 2.87
N ALA A 45 7.51 10.48 3.25
CA ALA A 45 8.89 10.89 3.48
C ALA A 45 9.55 10.21 4.71
N SER A 46 8.77 9.58 5.58
CA SER A 46 9.24 8.93 6.80
C SER A 46 9.47 7.43 6.67
N VAL A 47 9.28 6.87 5.48
CA VAL A 47 9.47 5.44 5.19
C VAL A 47 10.48 5.25 4.06
N ASP A 48 11.11 4.08 4.03
CA ASP A 48 12.11 3.75 3.02
C ASP A 48 11.47 3.22 1.75
N ALA A 49 10.32 2.53 1.88
CA ALA A 49 9.58 2.02 0.73
C ALA A 49 8.05 2.13 0.93
N ILE A 50 7.33 2.22 -0.20
CA ILE A 50 5.85 2.14 -0.27
C ILE A 50 5.48 0.90 -1.08
N ILE A 51 4.58 0.08 -0.53
CA ILE A 51 4.07 -1.13 -1.17
C ILE A 51 2.62 -0.93 -1.58
N ILE A 52 2.29 -1.28 -2.82
CA ILE A 52 0.92 -1.34 -3.34
C ILE A 52 0.71 -2.60 -4.18
N GLY A 53 -0.53 -3.00 -4.36
CA GLY A 53 -0.90 -4.01 -5.35
C GLY A 53 -1.10 -3.41 -6.74
N VAL A 54 -0.93 -4.22 -7.79
CA VAL A 54 -1.11 -3.79 -9.16
C VAL A 54 -2.51 -3.25 -9.45
N ASP A 55 -3.54 -3.75 -8.78
CA ASP A 55 -4.91 -3.24 -8.96
C ASP A 55 -5.04 -1.76 -8.57
N THR A 56 -4.22 -1.29 -7.61
CA THR A 56 -4.10 0.15 -7.29
C THR A 56 -3.43 0.92 -8.43
N VAL A 57 -2.43 0.34 -9.10
CA VAL A 57 -1.81 0.95 -10.28
C VAL A 57 -2.82 1.09 -11.41
N LEU A 58 -3.57 0.02 -11.68
CA LEU A 58 -4.57 -0.03 -12.75
C LEU A 58 -5.73 0.94 -12.52
N ALA A 59 -6.18 1.08 -11.26
CA ALA A 59 -7.30 1.94 -10.92
C ALA A 59 -6.93 3.43 -10.85
N ASP A 60 -5.77 3.74 -10.26
CA ASP A 60 -5.45 5.11 -9.83
C ASP A 60 -4.22 5.71 -10.52
N ASP A 61 -3.39 4.91 -11.19
CA ASP A 61 -2.11 5.31 -11.79
C ASP A 61 -1.32 6.28 -10.88
N PRO A 62 -0.93 5.86 -9.67
CA PRO A 62 -0.32 6.74 -8.69
C PRO A 62 1.17 6.96 -8.96
N SER A 63 1.70 8.15 -8.63
CA SER A 63 3.16 8.39 -8.61
C SER A 63 3.82 7.98 -7.30
N LEU A 64 3.12 7.99 -6.17
CA LEU A 64 3.60 7.68 -4.82
C LEU A 64 4.84 8.47 -4.38
N THR A 65 4.98 9.68 -4.89
CA THR A 65 6.12 10.56 -4.59
C THR A 65 5.82 11.53 -3.43
N VAL A 66 6.87 12.15 -2.89
CA VAL A 66 6.82 13.22 -1.89
C VAL A 66 6.88 14.56 -2.61
N ARG A 67 5.82 15.37 -2.52
CA ARG A 67 5.70 16.65 -3.24
C ARG A 67 5.40 17.82 -2.32
N GLU A 68 4.59 17.61 -1.30
CA GLU A 68 4.04 18.68 -0.45
C GLU A 68 4.94 19.06 0.75
N VAL A 69 6.05 18.36 0.91
CA VAL A 69 7.02 18.59 1.98
C VAL A 69 8.43 18.28 1.49
N LYS A 70 9.45 18.81 2.15
CA LYS A 70 10.83 18.38 1.94
C LYS A 70 11.01 16.94 2.43
N GLY A 71 11.65 16.08 1.64
CA GLY A 71 11.91 14.69 1.99
C GLY A 71 12.36 13.89 0.79
N LYS A 72 12.89 12.70 1.03
CA LYS A 72 13.25 11.74 -0.03
C LYS A 72 12.00 11.00 -0.50
N ASN A 73 11.95 10.67 -1.77
CA ASN A 73 10.97 9.74 -2.29
C ASN A 73 11.30 8.33 -1.79
N PRO A 74 10.33 7.58 -1.29
CA PRO A 74 10.51 6.17 -0.95
C PRO A 74 10.64 5.32 -2.23
N ILE A 75 11.27 4.15 -2.10
CA ILE A 75 11.25 3.13 -3.14
C ILE A 75 9.80 2.66 -3.31
N ARG A 76 9.33 2.57 -4.54
CA ARG A 76 7.98 2.10 -4.87
C ARG A 76 8.03 0.61 -5.15
N VAL A 77 7.24 -0.18 -4.45
CA VAL A 77 7.16 -1.63 -4.61
C VAL A 77 5.75 -1.99 -5.06
N VAL A 78 5.62 -2.63 -6.21
CA VAL A 78 4.34 -3.07 -6.76
C VAL A 78 4.26 -4.59 -6.71
N LEU A 79 3.26 -5.11 -5.99
CA LEU A 79 2.96 -6.54 -6.00
C LEU A 79 2.12 -6.86 -7.23
N ASP A 80 2.73 -7.52 -8.22
CA ASP A 80 2.15 -7.75 -9.54
C ASP A 80 2.46 -9.16 -10.06
N SER A 81 1.83 -10.17 -9.48
CA SER A 81 2.11 -11.58 -9.74
C SER A 81 2.19 -11.94 -11.25
N SER A 82 1.45 -11.27 -12.11
CA SER A 82 1.35 -11.58 -13.55
C SER A 82 1.94 -10.51 -14.46
N ALA A 83 2.67 -9.53 -13.90
CA ALA A 83 3.24 -8.39 -14.64
C ALA A 83 2.19 -7.65 -15.48
N ARG A 84 1.08 -7.24 -14.84
CA ARG A 84 -0.03 -6.50 -15.47
C ARG A 84 0.18 -4.98 -15.50
N THR A 85 1.21 -4.47 -14.82
CA THR A 85 1.52 -3.03 -14.75
C THR A 85 1.68 -2.47 -16.16
N PRO A 86 0.85 -1.49 -16.59
CA PRO A 86 0.95 -0.89 -17.91
C PRO A 86 2.29 -0.15 -18.09
N LEU A 87 2.92 -0.31 -19.24
CA LEU A 87 4.22 0.32 -19.53
C LEU A 87 4.19 1.86 -19.58
N THR A 88 2.99 2.42 -19.59
CA THR A 88 2.73 3.88 -19.55
C THR A 88 2.44 4.39 -18.14
N SER A 89 2.40 3.53 -17.13
CA SER A 89 2.07 3.92 -15.76
C SER A 89 3.09 4.87 -15.17
N ARG A 90 2.61 5.89 -14.46
CA ARG A 90 3.46 6.92 -13.80
C ARG A 90 4.41 6.31 -12.77
N ILE A 91 4.05 5.18 -12.18
CA ILE A 91 4.90 4.49 -11.20
C ILE A 91 6.20 3.95 -11.83
N LEU A 92 6.25 3.81 -13.16
CA LEU A 92 7.44 3.38 -13.89
C LEU A 92 8.40 4.55 -14.24
N ASN A 93 8.06 5.79 -13.90
CA ASN A 93 8.98 6.93 -14.08
C ASN A 93 10.08 6.88 -13.00
N THR A 94 11.21 6.25 -13.31
CA THR A 94 12.34 6.07 -12.39
C THR A 94 13.17 7.32 -12.14
N GLU A 95 12.95 8.38 -12.91
CA GLU A 95 13.59 9.69 -12.65
C GLU A 95 13.06 10.33 -11.36
N GLU A 96 11.79 10.06 -11.01
CA GLU A 96 11.19 10.56 -9.77
C GLU A 96 11.57 9.72 -8.54
N ALA A 97 11.53 8.39 -8.67
CA ALA A 97 11.83 7.45 -7.60
C ALA A 97 12.14 6.06 -8.15
N SER A 98 12.94 5.27 -7.46
CA SER A 98 13.16 3.87 -7.80
C SER A 98 11.88 3.05 -7.69
N THR A 99 11.72 2.07 -8.58
CA THR A 99 10.57 1.18 -8.59
C THR A 99 11.02 -0.28 -8.68
N ILE A 100 10.41 -1.11 -7.86
CA ILE A 100 10.55 -2.57 -7.86
C ILE A 100 9.18 -3.16 -8.19
N ILE A 101 9.12 -3.99 -9.21
CA ILE A 101 7.95 -4.82 -9.52
C ILE A 101 8.22 -6.21 -8.98
N VAL A 102 7.33 -6.74 -8.16
CA VAL A 102 7.45 -8.10 -7.61
C VAL A 102 6.44 -8.99 -8.32
N ALA A 103 6.95 -9.83 -9.21
CA ALA A 103 6.18 -10.77 -10.00
C ALA A 103 6.29 -12.19 -9.41
N THR A 104 5.57 -13.14 -10.02
CA THR A 104 5.71 -14.58 -9.77
C THR A 104 5.96 -15.30 -11.09
N GLN A 105 6.04 -16.61 -11.04
CA GLN A 105 6.18 -17.46 -12.24
C GLN A 105 4.97 -17.35 -13.21
N LYS A 106 3.86 -16.73 -12.79
CA LYS A 106 2.73 -16.40 -13.68
C LYS A 106 3.05 -15.32 -14.72
N ALA A 107 4.05 -14.50 -14.47
CA ALA A 107 4.44 -13.46 -15.41
C ALA A 107 5.23 -14.06 -16.58
N SER A 108 4.84 -13.77 -17.82
CA SER A 108 5.61 -14.20 -18.97
C SER A 108 6.95 -13.48 -19.04
N LYS A 109 7.95 -14.13 -19.64
CA LYS A 109 9.28 -13.56 -19.82
C LYS A 109 9.23 -12.24 -20.60
N GLU A 110 8.38 -12.17 -21.63
CA GLU A 110 8.22 -10.98 -22.46
C GLU A 110 7.74 -9.78 -21.63
N LYS A 111 6.77 -10.00 -20.73
CA LYS A 111 6.27 -8.93 -19.83
C LYS A 111 7.32 -8.49 -18.84
N ILE A 112 8.08 -9.41 -18.28
CA ILE A 112 9.18 -9.10 -17.37
C ILE A 112 10.25 -8.25 -18.09
N GLU A 113 10.68 -8.65 -19.29
CA GLU A 113 11.67 -7.90 -20.05
C GLU A 113 11.12 -6.53 -20.51
N ALA A 114 9.84 -6.44 -20.86
CA ALA A 114 9.20 -5.17 -21.18
C ALA A 114 9.20 -4.20 -19.98
N LEU A 115 8.96 -4.69 -18.76
CA LEU A 115 9.07 -3.87 -17.54
C LEU A 115 10.53 -3.45 -17.27
N LYS A 116 11.48 -4.37 -17.39
CA LYS A 116 12.91 -4.07 -17.21
C LYS A 116 13.41 -3.00 -18.20
N SER A 117 12.87 -2.97 -19.43
CA SER A 117 13.21 -1.92 -20.41
C SER A 117 12.85 -0.51 -19.95
N LYS A 118 11.94 -0.38 -18.96
CA LYS A 118 11.62 0.90 -18.28
C LYS A 118 12.58 1.27 -17.16
N LYS A 119 13.72 0.57 -17.04
CA LYS A 119 14.72 0.78 -15.98
C LYS A 119 14.18 0.52 -14.56
N VAL A 120 13.09 -0.22 -14.46
CA VAL A 120 12.60 -0.71 -13.16
C VAL A 120 13.20 -2.07 -12.84
N GLU A 121 13.39 -2.34 -11.57
CA GLU A 121 13.81 -3.64 -11.13
C GLU A 121 12.62 -4.60 -11.09
N VAL A 122 12.82 -5.85 -11.50
CA VAL A 122 11.82 -6.90 -11.41
C VAL A 122 12.36 -8.05 -10.58
N ILE A 123 11.72 -8.33 -9.45
CA ILE A 123 11.98 -9.49 -8.60
C ILE A 123 10.93 -10.55 -8.94
N VAL A 124 11.35 -11.80 -9.08
CA VAL A 124 10.44 -12.92 -9.27
C VAL A 124 10.43 -13.74 -7.99
N SER A 125 9.30 -13.72 -7.28
CA SER A 125 9.10 -14.49 -6.06
C SER A 125 9.16 -16.00 -6.34
N SER A 126 9.65 -16.77 -5.39
CA SER A 126 9.71 -18.23 -5.45
C SER A 126 8.31 -18.87 -5.46
N SER A 127 7.33 -18.21 -4.88
CA SER A 127 5.94 -18.66 -4.88
C SER A 127 5.31 -18.55 -6.27
N PRO A 128 4.66 -19.61 -6.79
CA PRO A 128 4.16 -19.61 -8.16
C PRO A 128 2.91 -18.75 -8.34
N GLU A 129 2.06 -18.63 -7.32
CA GLU A 129 0.72 -18.07 -7.47
C GLU A 129 0.62 -16.61 -7.02
N ARG A 130 1.13 -16.30 -5.85
CA ARG A 130 1.09 -14.98 -5.23
C ARG A 130 2.47 -14.64 -4.69
N VAL A 131 2.83 -13.37 -4.65
CA VAL A 131 4.07 -12.91 -4.03
C VAL A 131 4.13 -13.39 -2.58
N ASP A 132 5.22 -14.05 -2.22
CA ASP A 132 5.51 -14.40 -0.82
C ASP A 132 5.98 -13.15 -0.08
N LEU A 133 5.17 -12.70 0.90
CA LEU A 133 5.45 -11.48 1.65
C LEU A 133 6.60 -11.63 2.64
N LYS A 134 6.85 -12.85 3.12
CA LYS A 134 8.00 -13.11 4.01
C LYS A 134 9.31 -13.07 3.22
N GLU A 135 9.33 -13.71 2.05
CA GLU A 135 10.45 -13.62 1.12
C GLU A 135 10.71 -12.14 0.75
N LEU A 136 9.67 -11.40 0.37
CA LEU A 136 9.79 -9.99 0.05
C LEU A 136 10.33 -9.16 1.22
N THR A 137 9.84 -9.37 2.44
CA THR A 137 10.30 -8.60 3.60
C THR A 137 11.77 -8.90 3.93
N GLU A 138 12.24 -10.13 3.78
CA GLU A 138 13.68 -10.44 3.93
C GLU A 138 14.51 -9.82 2.81
N GLU A 139 14.04 -9.85 1.56
CA GLU A 139 14.71 -9.19 0.43
C GLU A 139 14.84 -7.68 0.64
N LEU A 140 13.76 -7.02 1.08
CA LEU A 140 13.79 -5.59 1.41
C LEU A 140 14.73 -5.29 2.57
N LYS A 141 14.80 -6.15 3.57
CA LYS A 141 15.72 -6.03 4.71
C LYS A 141 17.19 -6.16 4.28
N ASN A 142 17.49 -7.07 3.36
CA ASN A 142 18.85 -7.22 2.80
C ASN A 142 19.30 -5.97 2.04
N ARG A 143 18.35 -5.14 1.60
CA ARG A 143 18.58 -3.82 0.97
C ARG A 143 18.61 -2.66 1.98
N GLU A 144 18.74 -2.96 3.25
CA GLU A 144 18.77 -1.97 4.35
C GLU A 144 17.47 -1.14 4.50
N ILE A 145 16.36 -1.60 3.90
CA ILE A 145 15.04 -0.99 4.10
C ILE A 145 14.55 -1.35 5.51
N LYS A 146 14.29 -0.34 6.31
CA LYS A 146 13.93 -0.50 7.74
C LYS A 146 12.45 -0.26 8.01
N LYS A 147 11.78 0.49 7.12
CA LYS A 147 10.41 0.91 7.33
C LYS A 147 9.65 0.96 6.02
N VAL A 148 8.54 0.27 5.97
CA VAL A 148 7.67 0.23 4.79
C VAL A 148 6.27 0.71 5.11
N LEU A 149 5.62 1.33 4.13
CA LEU A 149 4.23 1.76 4.17
C LEU A 149 3.44 0.99 3.11
N VAL A 150 2.45 0.22 3.52
CA VAL A 150 1.52 -0.45 2.61
C VAL A 150 0.32 0.46 2.39
N GLU A 151 0.25 1.13 1.23
CA GLU A 151 -0.78 2.14 0.96
C GLU A 151 -1.98 1.61 0.17
N GLY A 152 -1.84 0.52 -0.56
CA GLY A 152 -2.87 0.20 -1.56
C GLY A 152 -3.25 -1.27 -1.69
N GLY A 153 -4.54 -1.44 -2.01
CA GLY A 153 -5.21 -2.71 -2.18
C GLY A 153 -5.68 -3.32 -0.85
N GLY A 154 -6.99 -3.51 -0.70
CA GLY A 154 -7.55 -4.19 0.49
C GLY A 154 -7.02 -5.60 0.65
N GLU A 155 -6.89 -6.34 -0.47
CA GLU A 155 -6.29 -7.68 -0.53
C GLU A 155 -4.82 -7.71 -0.08
N VAL A 156 -4.03 -6.70 -0.49
CA VAL A 156 -2.63 -6.59 -0.06
C VAL A 156 -2.55 -6.36 1.44
N ARG A 157 -3.36 -5.43 1.96
CA ARG A 157 -3.40 -5.18 3.41
C ARG A 157 -3.83 -6.41 4.19
N TRP A 158 -4.84 -7.13 3.69
CA TRP A 158 -5.27 -8.40 4.28
C TRP A 158 -4.12 -9.41 4.34
N SER A 159 -3.39 -9.61 3.24
CA SER A 159 -2.28 -10.55 3.19
C SER A 159 -1.21 -10.24 4.26
N PHE A 160 -0.88 -8.96 4.48
CA PHE A 160 0.04 -8.56 5.55
C PHE A 160 -0.51 -8.86 6.95
N PHE A 161 -1.82 -8.65 7.19
CA PHE A 161 -2.44 -9.02 8.46
C PHE A 161 -2.49 -10.54 8.66
N LYS A 162 -2.91 -11.28 7.64
CA LYS A 162 -2.99 -12.75 7.66
C LYS A 162 -1.63 -13.39 8.01
N GLU A 163 -0.54 -12.83 7.51
CA GLU A 163 0.82 -13.31 7.76
C GLU A 163 1.48 -12.72 9.01
N ASN A 164 0.73 -11.94 9.82
CA ASN A 164 1.21 -11.30 11.05
C ASN A 164 2.46 -10.43 10.86
N LEU A 165 2.53 -9.71 9.73
CA LEU A 165 3.66 -8.85 9.37
C LEU A 165 3.46 -7.39 9.76
N VAL A 166 2.29 -7.00 10.31
CA VAL A 166 1.92 -5.60 10.58
C VAL A 166 2.37 -5.15 11.96
N ASP A 167 3.03 -4.01 12.05
CA ASP A 167 3.40 -3.34 13.32
C ASP A 167 2.46 -2.20 13.68
N GLU A 168 2.10 -1.38 12.69
CA GLU A 168 1.24 -0.20 12.90
C GLU A 168 0.16 -0.12 11.82
N PHE A 169 -0.98 0.46 12.22
CA PHE A 169 -2.10 0.69 11.32
C PHE A 169 -2.52 2.16 11.39
N PHE A 170 -2.47 2.84 10.26
CA PHE A 170 -2.75 4.25 10.12
C PHE A 170 -3.98 4.47 9.25
N VAL A 171 -5.03 5.03 9.82
CA VAL A 171 -6.35 5.14 9.17
C VAL A 171 -6.82 6.57 9.14
N TRP A 172 -7.27 7.01 7.97
CA TRP A 172 -8.00 8.25 7.75
C TRP A 172 -9.47 7.92 7.57
N ILE A 173 -10.31 8.44 8.44
CA ILE A 173 -11.77 8.31 8.33
C ILE A 173 -12.30 9.60 7.74
N MET A 174 -12.83 9.50 6.53
CA MET A 174 -13.39 10.62 5.78
C MET A 174 -14.88 10.76 6.11
N PRO A 175 -15.43 11.99 6.22
CA PRO A 175 -16.81 12.22 6.60
C PRO A 175 -17.78 12.02 5.41
N TYR A 176 -17.71 10.85 4.79
CA TYR A 176 -18.55 10.45 3.65
C TYR A 176 -19.11 9.06 3.86
N VAL A 177 -20.23 8.76 3.24
CA VAL A 177 -20.83 7.44 3.13
C VAL A 177 -20.97 7.10 1.66
N TRP A 178 -20.45 5.94 1.26
CA TRP A 178 -20.60 5.47 -0.11
C TRP A 178 -21.52 4.27 -0.24
N GLY A 179 -21.63 3.44 0.79
CA GLY A 179 -22.37 2.19 0.70
C GLY A 179 -21.80 1.24 -0.36
N GLY A 180 -22.65 0.34 -0.82
CA GLY A 180 -22.32 -0.62 -1.88
C GLY A 180 -21.70 -1.91 -1.34
N ARG A 181 -22.38 -3.03 -1.56
CA ARG A 181 -21.91 -4.36 -1.13
C ARG A 181 -20.54 -4.71 -1.71
N ASN A 182 -20.30 -4.36 -2.98
CA ASN A 182 -19.08 -4.69 -3.72
C ASN A 182 -18.05 -3.55 -3.73
N ALA A 183 -18.32 -2.45 -3.02
CA ALA A 183 -17.35 -1.37 -2.88
C ALA A 183 -16.18 -1.86 -1.99
N PRO A 184 -14.91 -1.62 -2.41
CA PRO A 184 -13.74 -2.13 -1.69
C PRO A 184 -13.65 -1.51 -0.28
N THR A 185 -13.20 -2.31 0.67
CA THR A 185 -12.97 -1.88 2.05
C THR A 185 -11.49 -1.66 2.35
N LEU A 186 -11.21 -1.14 3.55
CA LEU A 186 -9.83 -0.85 3.92
C LEU A 186 -8.97 -2.11 4.00
N VAL A 187 -9.55 -3.20 4.52
CA VAL A 187 -8.94 -4.53 4.54
C VAL A 187 -9.97 -5.51 3.99
N ASP A 188 -9.71 -6.02 2.79
CA ASP A 188 -10.56 -7.02 2.11
C ASP A 188 -10.04 -8.44 2.37
N GLY A 189 -10.23 -9.36 1.40
CA GLY A 189 -9.75 -10.74 1.46
C GLY A 189 -10.75 -11.70 2.11
N GLU A 190 -10.26 -12.88 2.46
CA GLU A 190 -11.09 -13.96 3.00
C GLU A 190 -11.62 -13.66 4.41
N GLY A 191 -10.91 -12.82 5.17
CA GLY A 191 -11.19 -12.55 6.57
C GLY A 191 -10.82 -13.71 7.50
N PHE A 192 -10.81 -13.44 8.80
CA PHE A 192 -10.70 -14.48 9.81
C PHE A 192 -12.07 -15.10 10.07
N LEU A 193 -12.12 -16.41 10.27
CA LEU A 193 -13.37 -17.14 10.49
C LEU A 193 -13.80 -17.13 11.97
N LYS A 194 -12.88 -16.90 12.88
CA LYS A 194 -13.13 -16.91 14.32
C LYS A 194 -12.84 -15.53 14.91
N THR A 195 -13.60 -15.16 15.91
CA THR A 195 -13.42 -13.90 16.63
C THR A 195 -12.04 -13.80 17.30
N GLU A 196 -11.53 -14.92 17.78
CA GLU A 196 -10.25 -15.04 18.47
C GLU A 196 -9.05 -14.76 17.55
N ASP A 197 -9.22 -14.97 16.24
CA ASP A 197 -8.18 -14.73 15.24
C ASP A 197 -8.07 -13.24 14.87
N ALA A 198 -9.01 -12.41 15.29
CA ALA A 198 -9.00 -10.98 15.00
C ALA A 198 -7.74 -10.31 15.56
N VAL A 199 -7.07 -9.50 14.74
CA VAL A 199 -5.83 -8.81 15.11
C VAL A 199 -6.14 -7.68 16.10
N PRO A 200 -5.69 -7.76 17.38
CA PRO A 200 -5.98 -6.74 18.37
C PRO A 200 -5.10 -5.50 18.14
N LEU A 201 -5.73 -4.34 18.21
CA LEU A 201 -5.08 -3.05 18.01
C LEU A 201 -5.09 -2.24 19.31
N LYS A 202 -4.04 -1.41 19.50
CA LYS A 202 -3.96 -0.41 20.57
C LYS A 202 -3.87 0.98 19.96
N LEU A 203 -4.83 1.85 20.25
CA LEU A 203 -4.79 3.24 19.82
C LEU A 203 -3.58 3.93 20.45
N LYS A 204 -2.75 4.54 19.61
CA LYS A 204 -1.53 5.28 19.98
C LYS A 204 -1.75 6.78 19.89
N LYS A 205 -2.45 7.21 18.86
CA LYS A 205 -2.67 8.63 18.57
C LYS A 205 -3.95 8.82 17.78
N MET A 206 -4.64 9.92 18.11
CA MET A 206 -5.78 10.41 17.35
C MET A 206 -5.54 11.88 17.01
N LYS A 207 -5.95 12.29 15.83
CA LYS A 207 -5.95 13.68 15.39
C LYS A 207 -7.19 13.96 14.54
N ILE A 208 -7.84 15.08 14.80
CA ILE A 208 -8.89 15.61 13.94
C ILE A 208 -8.30 16.79 13.17
N VAL A 209 -8.44 16.78 11.87
CA VAL A 209 -8.07 17.89 11.00
C VAL A 209 -9.28 18.24 10.18
N LYS A 210 -9.92 19.37 10.50
CA LYS A 210 -11.27 19.69 10.04
C LYS A 210 -12.22 18.52 10.36
N ASP A 211 -12.88 17.93 9.36
CA ASP A 211 -13.85 16.87 9.53
C ASP A 211 -13.25 15.46 9.31
N ILE A 212 -11.93 15.37 9.14
CA ILE A 212 -11.23 14.09 8.93
C ILE A 212 -10.62 13.62 10.24
N LEU A 213 -10.95 12.40 10.64
CA LEU A 213 -10.38 11.71 11.79
C LEU A 213 -9.17 10.86 11.34
N ILE A 214 -8.04 11.07 11.97
CA ILE A 214 -6.79 10.34 11.70
C ILE A 214 -6.43 9.54 12.93
N LEU A 215 -6.38 8.22 12.77
CA LEU A 215 -6.11 7.26 13.84
C LEU A 215 -4.78 6.54 13.59
N TRP A 216 -4.05 6.33 14.66
CA TRP A 216 -2.80 5.58 14.67
C TRP A 216 -2.86 4.49 15.69
N PHE A 217 -2.71 3.25 15.25
CA PHE A 217 -2.72 2.07 16.11
C PHE A 217 -1.38 1.34 16.04
N SER A 218 -1.01 0.64 17.12
CA SER A 218 -0.04 -0.45 17.08
C SER A 218 -0.77 -1.78 17.15
N VAL A 219 -0.26 -2.78 16.47
CA VAL A 219 -0.70 -4.17 16.65
C VAL A 219 -0.25 -4.64 18.03
N LYS A 220 -1.15 -5.30 18.78
CA LYS A 220 -0.78 -5.99 20.03
C LYS A 220 -0.28 -7.39 19.65
N ARG A 221 0.92 -7.69 20.08
CA ARG A 221 1.51 -9.04 20.02
C ARG A 221 1.49 -9.68 21.37
#